data_1884b25193700c4c5e1f0e8abbefe214
#
_entry.id   1884b25193700c4c5e1f0e8abbefe214
#
_cell.length_a   1.000
_cell.length_b   1.000
_cell.length_c   1.000
_cell.angle_alpha   90.00
_cell.angle_beta   90.00
_cell.angle_gamma   90.00
#
_symmetry.space_group_name_H-M   'P 1'
#
loop_
_entity.id
_entity.type
_entity.pdbx_description
1 polymer ?
#
loop_
_entity_poly.entity_id
_entity_poly.type
_entity_poly.pdbx_seq_one_letter_code
_entity_poly.pdbx_strand_id
1 'polypeptide(L)'
;MQSRNKWFALVAVCLGFFMGLLDVTVVNVALPTIQTSFNSSFSQLQWVINAYTLMFAAVLFLISKLGDLIGRKRIFIISLVLFSAFSLACSVAPSITWLIIFRGIQGIGGAGMLSLSMSIIADIFEGPSRGLALGIWGSVAGLSTALGPLFGGILLSFFSWESIFWMNIPIGVIALFMSARYIPTSKTFNSGKIDFIGMLLSFAFMFCIILGLIQKETHYGYSWFDMHVFALLAAGVILIAIFAVWEKHFVSPMLNLSLLKNRQVVGSAISNLTLGIAIYAAFSYIIVLSQNYMGYSALQSGAQLMLISAFSLVIGPISGKIANKINPGLIISLVLLLAGVGMFILPIFLGNQNHWYGLIPTFITLGLANAFVNPLSSNIAVSSVEPKEIGMTSGLLNVGKQFGTSLGLVVLGLALTDTYNDHLVTSKMSDSLMHMFQNAGPFAGSEIAEKMHSSSLLSIVHNAFYRGIDSVAITDGFIFIVAGILCYILLYMKRRSK
;
A
#
# COMPACT_ATOMS: atom_id res chain seq x y z
N MET A 1 -7.08 27.84 17.18
CA MET A 1 -8.20 27.36 16.35
C MET A 1 -9.35 26.93 17.25
N GLN A 2 -10.61 27.30 16.95
CA GLN A 2 -11.75 26.75 17.70
C GLN A 2 -11.75 25.22 17.58
N SER A 3 -12.03 24.51 18.65
CA SER A 3 -11.98 23.04 18.72
C SER A 3 -12.74 22.36 17.56
N ARG A 4 -13.90 22.88 17.20
CA ARG A 4 -14.75 22.38 16.11
C ARG A 4 -14.08 22.44 14.73
N ASN A 5 -13.28 23.45 14.44
CA ASN A 5 -12.60 23.62 13.15
C ASN A 5 -11.46 22.59 12.95
N LYS A 6 -10.84 22.09 14.03
CA LYS A 6 -9.80 21.05 13.94
C LYS A 6 -10.38 19.72 13.42
N TRP A 7 -11.58 19.37 13.86
CA TRP A 7 -12.23 18.12 13.42
C TRP A 7 -12.72 18.20 11.97
N PHE A 8 -13.19 19.35 11.50
CA PHE A 8 -13.50 19.54 10.08
C PHE A 8 -12.24 19.47 9.20
N ALA A 9 -11.11 19.99 9.69
CA ALA A 9 -9.84 19.82 9.00
C ALA A 9 -9.41 18.33 8.93
N LEU A 10 -9.59 17.57 10.01
CA LEU A 10 -9.35 16.13 10.00
C LEU A 10 -10.21 15.42 8.95
N VAL A 11 -11.51 15.70 8.90
CA VAL A 11 -12.42 15.12 7.90
C VAL A 11 -11.95 15.45 6.49
N ALA A 12 -11.55 16.70 6.21
CA ALA A 12 -11.04 17.12 4.91
C ALA A 12 -9.80 16.32 4.49
N VAL A 13 -8.84 16.16 5.42
CA VAL A 13 -7.62 15.39 5.18
C VAL A 13 -7.93 13.91 4.98
N CYS A 14 -8.82 13.35 5.80
CA CYS A 14 -9.25 11.96 5.69
C CYS A 14 -9.99 11.67 4.39
N LEU A 15 -10.80 12.60 3.86
CA LEU A 15 -11.47 12.43 2.57
C LEU A 15 -10.48 12.33 1.41
N GLY A 16 -9.47 13.22 1.35
CA GLY A 16 -8.42 13.13 0.34
C GLY A 16 -7.60 11.84 0.47
N PHE A 17 -7.23 11.47 1.69
CA PHE A 17 -6.51 10.24 1.98
C PHE A 17 -7.31 8.98 1.59
N PHE A 18 -8.60 8.95 1.95
CA PHE A 18 -9.55 7.90 1.57
C PHE A 18 -9.63 7.73 0.06
N MET A 19 -9.83 8.82 -0.67
CA MET A 19 -9.97 8.84 -2.11
C MET A 19 -8.73 8.26 -2.82
N GLY A 20 -7.52 8.67 -2.39
CA GLY A 20 -6.27 8.17 -2.98
C GLY A 20 -6.03 6.69 -2.77
N LEU A 21 -6.43 6.13 -1.61
CA LEU A 21 -6.30 4.69 -1.33
C LEU A 21 -7.42 3.86 -1.95
N LEU A 22 -8.64 4.37 -1.96
CA LEU A 22 -9.79 3.70 -2.56
C LEU A 22 -9.60 3.50 -4.06
N ASP A 23 -9.09 4.51 -4.75
CA ASP A 23 -8.85 4.49 -6.19
C ASP A 23 -7.96 3.32 -6.61
N VAL A 24 -6.90 3.01 -5.85
CA VAL A 24 -6.01 1.87 -6.14
C VAL A 24 -6.77 0.54 -6.15
N THR A 25 -7.70 0.36 -5.23
CA THR A 25 -8.40 -0.92 -5.04
C THR A 25 -9.64 -1.06 -5.92
N VAL A 26 -10.33 0.03 -6.20
CA VAL A 26 -11.51 0.06 -7.09
C VAL A 26 -11.13 -0.27 -8.53
N VAL A 27 -10.01 0.27 -9.03
CA VAL A 27 -9.56 0.05 -10.41
C VAL A 27 -9.28 -1.43 -10.69
N ASN A 28 -8.78 -2.19 -9.70
CA ASN A 28 -8.53 -3.62 -9.86
C ASN A 28 -9.79 -4.40 -10.26
N VAL A 29 -10.95 -4.02 -9.73
CA VAL A 29 -12.24 -4.67 -10.04
C VAL A 29 -12.71 -4.36 -11.47
N ALA A 30 -12.34 -3.19 -12.00
CA ALA A 30 -12.75 -2.75 -13.33
C ALA A 30 -11.85 -3.26 -14.47
N LEU A 31 -10.70 -3.86 -14.18
CA LEU A 31 -9.74 -4.28 -15.21
C LEU A 31 -10.35 -5.16 -16.31
N PRO A 32 -11.15 -6.19 -16.03
CA PRO A 32 -11.75 -7.00 -17.09
C PRO A 32 -12.68 -6.20 -18.01
N THR A 33 -13.45 -5.25 -17.44
CA THR A 33 -14.35 -4.39 -18.22
C THR A 33 -13.57 -3.38 -19.06
N ILE A 34 -12.48 -2.82 -18.51
CA ILE A 34 -11.55 -1.95 -19.26
C ILE A 34 -10.91 -2.71 -20.41
N GLN A 35 -10.50 -3.97 -20.16
CA GLN A 35 -9.91 -4.83 -21.19
C GLN A 35 -10.82 -5.00 -22.40
N THR A 36 -12.07 -5.37 -22.14
CA THR A 36 -13.06 -5.57 -23.19
C THR A 36 -13.40 -4.27 -23.92
N SER A 37 -13.50 -3.15 -23.19
CA SER A 37 -13.82 -1.84 -23.74
C SER A 37 -12.75 -1.33 -24.73
N PHE A 38 -11.47 -1.50 -24.39
CA PHE A 38 -10.35 -1.04 -25.25
C PHE A 38 -9.74 -2.14 -26.11
N ASN A 39 -10.22 -3.40 -26.01
CA ASN A 39 -9.61 -4.57 -26.65
C ASN A 39 -8.09 -4.64 -26.41
N SER A 40 -7.69 -4.42 -25.15
CA SER A 40 -6.30 -4.26 -24.75
C SER A 40 -5.65 -5.56 -24.33
N SER A 41 -4.31 -5.64 -24.43
CA SER A 41 -3.53 -6.77 -23.93
C SER A 41 -3.50 -6.76 -22.38
N PHE A 42 -3.23 -7.91 -21.76
CA PHE A 42 -3.07 -8.03 -20.31
C PHE A 42 -1.93 -7.12 -19.79
N SER A 43 -0.81 -7.04 -20.51
CA SER A 43 0.30 -6.16 -20.15
C SER A 43 -0.11 -4.68 -20.11
N GLN A 44 -0.91 -4.21 -21.08
CA GLN A 44 -1.42 -2.84 -21.06
C GLN A 44 -2.35 -2.59 -19.87
N LEU A 45 -3.15 -3.57 -19.47
CA LEU A 45 -3.99 -3.47 -18.26
C LEU A 45 -3.16 -3.36 -16.98
N GLN A 46 -2.12 -4.16 -16.86
CA GLN A 46 -1.21 -4.05 -15.71
C GLN A 46 -0.59 -2.64 -15.63
N TRP A 47 -0.27 -2.03 -16.77
CA TRP A 47 0.25 -0.66 -16.79
C TRP A 47 -0.77 0.39 -16.33
N VAL A 48 -2.07 0.15 -16.41
CA VAL A 48 -3.09 1.06 -15.84
C VAL A 48 -2.92 1.19 -14.31
N ILE A 49 -2.57 0.09 -13.63
CA ILE A 49 -2.29 0.09 -12.18
C ILE A 49 -0.86 0.57 -11.91
N ASN A 50 0.11 0.00 -12.64
CA ASN A 50 1.51 0.18 -12.38
C ASN A 50 1.97 1.63 -12.62
N ALA A 51 1.42 2.33 -13.63
CA ALA A 51 1.72 3.73 -13.88
C ALA A 51 1.34 4.63 -12.69
N TYR A 52 0.16 4.40 -12.12
CA TYR A 52 -0.27 5.09 -10.90
C TYR A 52 0.67 4.80 -9.73
N THR A 53 0.90 3.52 -9.42
CA THR A 53 1.70 3.09 -8.27
C THR A 53 3.15 3.56 -8.38
N LEU A 54 3.74 3.48 -9.58
CA LEU A 54 5.09 3.92 -9.88
C LEU A 54 5.27 5.42 -9.62
N MET A 55 4.42 6.25 -10.26
CA MET A 55 4.50 7.70 -10.10
C MET A 55 4.13 8.14 -8.68
N PHE A 56 3.12 7.50 -8.07
CA PHE A 56 2.75 7.72 -6.68
C PHE A 56 3.95 7.50 -5.73
N ALA A 57 4.64 6.37 -5.85
CA ALA A 57 5.76 6.04 -4.98
C ALA A 57 7.00 6.90 -5.26
N ALA A 58 7.34 7.13 -6.53
CA ALA A 58 8.53 7.86 -6.92
C ALA A 58 8.54 9.32 -6.44
N VAL A 59 7.35 9.97 -6.38
CA VAL A 59 7.25 11.39 -5.99
C VAL A 59 6.97 11.61 -4.50
N LEU A 60 6.78 10.57 -3.69
CA LEU A 60 6.39 10.71 -2.28
C LEU A 60 7.32 11.61 -1.47
N PHE A 61 8.63 11.39 -1.57
CA PHE A 61 9.62 12.21 -0.88
C PHE A 61 9.64 13.65 -1.41
N LEU A 62 9.62 13.79 -2.74
CA LEU A 62 9.59 15.08 -3.40
C LEU A 62 8.43 15.93 -2.91
N ILE A 63 7.21 15.39 -2.92
CA ILE A 63 6.00 16.12 -2.53
C ILE A 63 6.00 16.42 -1.03
N SER A 64 6.47 15.49 -0.19
CA SER A 64 6.63 15.76 1.24
C SER A 64 7.53 16.97 1.49
N LYS A 65 8.67 17.05 0.83
CA LYS A 65 9.60 18.17 0.91
C LYS A 65 9.00 19.48 0.37
N LEU A 66 8.31 19.41 -0.78
CA LEU A 66 7.58 20.56 -1.33
C LEU A 66 6.52 21.09 -0.35
N GLY A 67 5.86 20.21 0.38
CA GLY A 67 4.92 20.57 1.45
C GLY A 67 5.58 21.37 2.57
N ASP A 68 6.79 21.01 2.98
CA ASP A 68 7.54 21.73 4.01
C ASP A 68 8.07 23.10 3.51
N LEU A 69 8.42 23.21 2.21
CA LEU A 69 8.96 24.43 1.61
C LEU A 69 7.88 25.46 1.24
N ILE A 70 6.81 25.00 0.55
CA ILE A 70 5.77 25.85 -0.05
C ILE A 70 4.57 26.00 0.89
N GLY A 71 4.41 25.03 1.82
CA GLY A 71 3.32 24.94 2.76
C GLY A 71 2.44 23.71 2.51
N ARG A 72 2.27 22.90 3.54
CA ARG A 72 1.55 21.61 3.48
C ARG A 72 0.12 21.74 2.96
N LYS A 73 -0.62 22.77 3.43
CA LYS A 73 -1.96 23.07 2.93
C LYS A 73 -2.00 23.32 1.42
N ARG A 74 -1.08 24.13 0.90
CA ARG A 74 -1.07 24.49 -0.53
C ARG A 74 -0.79 23.29 -1.39
N ILE A 75 0.23 22.50 -1.03
CA ILE A 75 0.58 21.29 -1.81
C ILE A 75 -0.52 20.24 -1.69
N PHE A 76 -1.18 20.07 -0.53
CA PHE A 76 -2.31 19.17 -0.37
C PHE A 76 -3.50 19.56 -1.27
N ILE A 77 -3.83 20.85 -1.36
CA ILE A 77 -4.88 21.37 -2.24
C ILE A 77 -4.51 21.14 -3.73
N ILE A 78 -3.27 21.44 -4.12
CA ILE A 78 -2.79 21.18 -5.50
C ILE A 78 -2.90 19.68 -5.80
N SER A 79 -2.54 18.81 -4.87
CA SER A 79 -2.64 17.36 -5.03
C SER A 79 -4.08 16.88 -5.19
N LEU A 80 -5.03 17.44 -4.43
CA LEU A 80 -6.47 17.17 -4.58
C LEU A 80 -6.99 17.60 -5.96
N VAL A 81 -6.61 18.79 -6.42
CA VAL A 81 -7.00 19.29 -7.75
C VAL A 81 -6.42 18.41 -8.84
N LEU A 82 -5.13 18.09 -8.76
CA LEU A 82 -4.45 17.24 -9.74
C LEU A 82 -5.09 15.85 -9.79
N PHE A 83 -5.33 15.22 -8.64
CA PHE A 83 -5.96 13.91 -8.57
C PHE A 83 -7.37 13.92 -9.18
N SER A 84 -8.21 14.90 -8.80
CA SER A 84 -9.58 14.99 -9.29
C SER A 84 -9.65 15.31 -10.79
N ALA A 85 -8.80 16.21 -11.27
CA ALA A 85 -8.72 16.56 -12.69
C ALA A 85 -8.30 15.36 -13.55
N PHE A 86 -7.28 14.61 -13.10
CA PHE A 86 -6.83 13.44 -13.84
C PHE A 86 -7.72 12.20 -13.61
N SER A 87 -8.49 12.12 -12.52
CA SER A 87 -9.60 11.17 -12.42
C SER A 87 -10.67 11.44 -13.49
N LEU A 88 -11.03 12.70 -13.68
CA LEU A 88 -11.94 13.10 -14.77
C LEU A 88 -11.33 12.76 -16.14
N ALA A 89 -10.05 13.05 -16.37
CA ALA A 89 -9.37 12.71 -17.62
C ALA A 89 -9.36 11.19 -17.88
N CYS A 90 -9.15 10.36 -16.83
CA CYS A 90 -9.24 8.90 -16.95
C CYS A 90 -10.62 8.45 -17.41
N SER A 91 -11.70 9.07 -16.91
CA SER A 91 -13.08 8.68 -17.28
C SER A 91 -13.45 9.02 -18.73
N VAL A 92 -12.70 9.88 -19.40
CA VAL A 92 -12.91 10.25 -20.82
C VAL A 92 -11.73 9.86 -21.70
N ALA A 93 -10.89 8.93 -21.24
CA ALA A 93 -9.69 8.53 -21.98
C ALA A 93 -10.07 7.90 -23.35
N PRO A 94 -9.52 8.40 -24.45
CA PRO A 94 -9.86 7.90 -25.79
C PRO A 94 -9.19 6.57 -26.15
N SER A 95 -8.18 6.15 -25.39
CA SER A 95 -7.46 4.88 -25.57
C SER A 95 -6.80 4.43 -24.28
N ILE A 96 -6.42 3.14 -24.23
CA ILE A 96 -5.70 2.55 -23.08
C ILE A 96 -4.38 3.29 -22.79
N THR A 97 -3.67 3.76 -23.82
CA THR A 97 -2.42 4.53 -23.65
C THR A 97 -2.64 5.86 -22.93
N TRP A 98 -3.68 6.60 -23.31
CA TRP A 98 -4.05 7.82 -22.60
C TRP A 98 -4.51 7.54 -21.16
N LEU A 99 -5.25 6.45 -20.95
CA LEU A 99 -5.64 6.03 -19.62
C LEU A 99 -4.39 5.77 -18.75
N ILE A 100 -3.38 5.05 -19.26
CA ILE A 100 -2.12 4.81 -18.56
C ILE A 100 -1.39 6.11 -18.21
N ILE A 101 -1.29 7.05 -19.15
CA ILE A 101 -0.65 8.36 -18.94
C ILE A 101 -1.40 9.14 -17.86
N PHE A 102 -2.72 9.23 -17.96
CA PHE A 102 -3.54 9.96 -16.99
C PHE A 102 -3.46 9.32 -15.61
N ARG A 103 -3.41 7.99 -15.52
CA ARG A 103 -3.18 7.25 -14.28
C ARG A 103 -1.85 7.62 -13.63
N GLY A 104 -0.77 7.70 -14.42
CA GLY A 104 0.54 8.14 -13.90
C GLY A 104 0.47 9.53 -13.27
N ILE A 105 -0.16 10.50 -13.94
CA ILE A 105 -0.29 11.87 -13.42
C ILE A 105 -1.24 11.91 -12.21
N GLN A 106 -2.33 11.16 -12.24
CA GLN A 106 -3.23 11.01 -11.09
C GLN A 106 -2.49 10.47 -9.85
N GLY A 107 -1.55 9.53 -10.04
CA GLY A 107 -0.69 8.99 -8.99
C GLY A 107 0.15 10.06 -8.28
N ILE A 108 0.61 11.09 -8.99
CA ILE A 108 1.31 12.25 -8.37
C ILE A 108 0.37 12.97 -7.37
N GLY A 109 -0.88 13.20 -7.76
CA GLY A 109 -1.89 13.78 -6.86
C GLY A 109 -2.15 12.90 -5.63
N GLY A 110 -2.30 11.58 -5.85
CA GLY A 110 -2.46 10.59 -4.78
C GLY A 110 -1.32 10.62 -3.76
N ALA A 111 -0.08 10.69 -4.25
CA ALA A 111 1.11 10.76 -3.39
C ALA A 111 1.08 11.98 -2.47
N GLY A 112 0.66 13.14 -2.96
CA GLY A 112 0.58 14.35 -2.13
C GLY A 112 -0.51 14.27 -1.07
N MET A 113 -1.67 13.73 -1.42
CA MET A 113 -2.75 13.52 -0.45
C MET A 113 -2.32 12.57 0.66
N LEU A 114 -1.58 11.50 0.33
CA LEU A 114 -1.12 10.54 1.32
C LEU A 114 0.00 11.11 2.18
N SER A 115 1.09 11.62 1.58
CA SER A 115 2.30 12.02 2.30
C SER A 115 2.05 13.21 3.24
N LEU A 116 1.18 14.15 2.85
CA LEU A 116 0.92 15.36 3.64
C LEU A 116 -0.18 15.18 4.68
N SER A 117 -1.04 14.17 4.54
CA SER A 117 -2.17 13.94 5.45
C SER A 117 -1.71 13.81 6.91
N MET A 118 -0.74 12.94 7.17
CA MET A 118 -0.21 12.71 8.52
C MET A 118 0.46 13.97 9.08
N SER A 119 1.24 14.68 8.26
CA SER A 119 1.93 15.90 8.68
C SER A 119 0.96 17.03 9.02
N ILE A 120 -0.11 17.19 8.24
CA ILE A 120 -1.16 18.19 8.49
C ILE A 120 -1.89 17.86 9.80
N ILE A 121 -2.22 16.58 10.04
CA ILE A 121 -2.86 16.16 11.29
C ILE A 121 -1.93 16.44 12.48
N ALA A 122 -0.65 16.14 12.35
CA ALA A 122 0.34 16.37 13.40
C ALA A 122 0.54 17.86 13.74
N ASP A 123 0.35 18.76 12.75
CA ASP A 123 0.39 20.22 12.95
C ASP A 123 -0.86 20.77 13.66
N ILE A 124 -2.02 20.15 13.40
CA ILE A 124 -3.32 20.64 13.91
C ILE A 124 -3.59 20.13 15.33
N PHE A 125 -3.18 18.88 15.61
CA PHE A 125 -3.48 18.21 16.86
C PHE A 125 -2.24 18.01 17.72
N GLU A 126 -2.38 18.23 19.02
CA GLU A 126 -1.29 18.11 20.01
C GLU A 126 -1.73 17.18 21.17
N GLY A 127 -0.75 16.61 21.86
CA GLY A 127 -0.96 15.78 23.03
C GLY A 127 -1.90 14.58 22.75
N PRO A 128 -2.81 14.23 23.69
CA PRO A 128 -3.68 13.08 23.56
C PRO A 128 -4.64 13.14 22.36
N SER A 129 -5.01 14.35 21.91
CA SER A 129 -5.89 14.53 20.75
C SER A 129 -5.22 14.15 19.44
N ARG A 130 -3.87 14.24 19.33
CA ARG A 130 -3.10 13.77 18.17
C ARG A 130 -3.23 12.26 18.01
N GLY A 131 -3.09 11.50 19.11
CA GLY A 131 -3.25 10.05 19.07
C GLY A 131 -4.62 9.61 18.56
N LEU A 132 -5.69 10.28 19.01
CA LEU A 132 -7.05 10.03 18.52
C LEU A 132 -7.19 10.38 17.03
N ALA A 133 -6.70 11.54 16.60
CA ALA A 133 -6.79 11.99 15.21
C ALA A 133 -6.00 11.05 14.26
N LEU A 134 -4.80 10.62 14.64
CA LEU A 134 -4.02 9.63 13.89
C LEU A 134 -4.67 8.24 13.92
N GLY A 135 -5.37 7.90 15.02
CA GLY A 135 -6.17 6.68 15.12
C GLY A 135 -7.31 6.66 14.09
N ILE A 136 -8.05 7.77 13.98
CA ILE A 136 -9.12 7.92 12.97
C ILE A 136 -8.53 7.86 11.55
N TRP A 137 -7.44 8.56 11.30
CA TRP A 137 -6.73 8.53 10.01
C TRP A 137 -6.27 7.10 9.64
N GLY A 138 -5.68 6.37 10.59
CA GLY A 138 -5.29 4.97 10.39
C GLY A 138 -6.47 4.05 10.10
N SER A 139 -7.64 4.30 10.72
CA SER A 139 -8.89 3.56 10.44
C SER A 139 -9.37 3.78 9.01
N VAL A 140 -9.25 5.02 8.51
CA VAL A 140 -9.61 5.36 7.12
C VAL A 140 -8.75 4.59 6.12
N ALA A 141 -7.46 4.33 6.43
CA ALA A 141 -6.59 3.53 5.57
C ALA A 141 -7.15 2.11 5.35
N GLY A 142 -7.53 1.44 6.45
CA GLY A 142 -8.12 0.11 6.38
C GLY A 142 -9.48 0.11 5.66
N LEU A 143 -10.33 1.08 5.98
CA LEU A 143 -11.67 1.20 5.39
C LEU A 143 -11.58 1.43 3.87
N SER A 144 -10.66 2.28 3.41
CA SER A 144 -10.46 2.56 1.98
C SER A 144 -10.13 1.29 1.19
N THR A 145 -9.25 0.46 1.73
CA THR A 145 -8.81 -0.77 1.07
C THR A 145 -9.95 -1.79 0.93
N ALA A 146 -10.79 -1.92 1.97
CA ALA A 146 -11.90 -2.87 1.94
C ALA A 146 -13.10 -2.39 1.13
N LEU A 147 -13.38 -1.09 1.14
CA LEU A 147 -14.51 -0.52 0.39
C LEU A 147 -14.25 -0.51 -1.12
N GLY A 148 -13.00 -0.60 -1.58
CA GLY A 148 -12.67 -0.59 -3.00
C GLY A 148 -13.42 -1.64 -3.82
N PRO A 149 -13.27 -2.94 -3.53
CA PRO A 149 -14.00 -3.97 -4.25
C PRO A 149 -15.53 -3.84 -4.11
N LEU A 150 -16.03 -3.38 -2.97
CA LEU A 150 -17.45 -3.15 -2.74
C LEU A 150 -17.99 -2.04 -3.65
N PHE A 151 -17.37 -0.86 -3.63
CA PHE A 151 -17.77 0.27 -4.49
C PHE A 151 -17.57 -0.06 -5.97
N GLY A 152 -16.44 -0.70 -6.31
CA GLY A 152 -16.19 -1.16 -7.68
C GLY A 152 -17.26 -2.12 -8.17
N GLY A 153 -17.61 -3.12 -7.38
CA GLY A 153 -18.66 -4.09 -7.71
C GLY A 153 -20.02 -3.42 -7.90
N ILE A 154 -20.42 -2.52 -7.00
CA ILE A 154 -21.69 -1.77 -7.11
C ILE A 154 -21.68 -0.89 -8.37
N LEU A 155 -20.64 -0.08 -8.58
CA LEU A 155 -20.58 0.83 -9.71
C LEU A 155 -20.62 0.09 -11.04
N LEU A 156 -19.88 -1.02 -11.17
CA LEU A 156 -19.85 -1.83 -12.40
C LEU A 156 -21.15 -2.63 -12.64
N SER A 157 -21.94 -2.88 -11.60
CA SER A 157 -23.24 -3.54 -11.74
C SER A 157 -24.31 -2.63 -12.35
N PHE A 158 -24.21 -1.31 -12.15
CA PHE A 158 -25.22 -0.34 -12.58
C PHE A 158 -24.72 0.64 -13.65
N PHE A 159 -23.39 0.80 -13.77
CA PHE A 159 -22.76 1.79 -14.66
C PHE A 159 -21.57 1.15 -15.39
N SER A 160 -21.04 1.87 -16.38
CA SER A 160 -19.82 1.49 -17.09
C SER A 160 -18.55 1.74 -16.25
N TRP A 161 -17.41 1.23 -16.72
CA TRP A 161 -16.13 1.28 -15.99
C TRP A 161 -15.67 2.73 -15.66
N GLU A 162 -16.05 3.72 -16.44
CA GLU A 162 -15.72 5.13 -16.23
C GLU A 162 -16.25 5.65 -14.90
N SER A 163 -17.32 5.05 -14.39
CA SER A 163 -17.97 5.43 -13.13
C SER A 163 -17.02 5.34 -11.92
N ILE A 164 -16.04 4.45 -11.95
CA ILE A 164 -15.04 4.31 -10.88
C ILE A 164 -14.18 5.59 -10.74
N PHE A 165 -13.96 6.29 -11.85
CA PHE A 165 -13.23 7.56 -11.86
C PHE A 165 -14.18 8.74 -11.55
N TRP A 166 -15.42 8.71 -12.06
CA TRP A 166 -16.42 9.72 -11.76
C TRP A 166 -16.73 9.87 -10.28
N MET A 167 -16.73 8.78 -9.52
CA MET A 167 -17.00 8.83 -8.08
C MET A 167 -16.00 9.70 -7.29
N ASN A 168 -14.78 9.85 -7.80
CA ASN A 168 -13.77 10.69 -7.15
C ASN A 168 -14.08 12.19 -7.26
N ILE A 169 -14.88 12.62 -8.24
CA ILE A 169 -15.15 14.05 -8.47
C ILE A 169 -15.97 14.69 -7.35
N PRO A 170 -17.15 14.17 -6.96
CA PRO A 170 -17.90 14.76 -5.86
C PRO A 170 -17.14 14.71 -4.53
N ILE A 171 -16.42 13.62 -4.26
CA ILE A 171 -15.60 13.49 -3.04
C ILE A 171 -14.47 14.53 -3.06
N GLY A 172 -13.79 14.69 -4.22
CA GLY A 172 -12.72 15.65 -4.42
C GLY A 172 -13.18 17.10 -4.24
N VAL A 173 -14.34 17.47 -4.77
CA VAL A 173 -14.93 18.82 -4.61
C VAL A 173 -15.22 19.11 -3.13
N ILE A 174 -15.82 18.16 -2.40
CA ILE A 174 -16.09 18.30 -0.96
C ILE A 174 -14.77 18.44 -0.19
N ALA A 175 -13.80 17.54 -0.46
CA ALA A 175 -12.49 17.56 0.19
C ALA A 175 -11.74 18.87 -0.10
N LEU A 176 -11.80 19.39 -1.33
CA LEU A 176 -11.20 20.65 -1.74
C LEU A 176 -11.80 21.85 -0.99
N PHE A 177 -13.13 21.95 -0.97
CA PHE A 177 -13.83 23.01 -0.25
C PHE A 177 -13.50 22.99 1.24
N MET A 178 -13.57 21.81 1.87
CA MET A 178 -13.26 21.65 3.29
C MET A 178 -11.80 21.95 3.59
N SER A 179 -10.87 21.50 2.74
CA SER A 179 -9.43 21.75 2.88
C SER A 179 -9.10 23.24 2.77
N ALA A 180 -9.68 23.93 1.80
CA ALA A 180 -9.49 25.37 1.62
C ALA A 180 -9.99 26.17 2.84
N ARG A 181 -11.13 25.76 3.41
CA ARG A 181 -11.82 26.48 4.51
C ARG A 181 -11.26 26.16 5.89
N TYR A 182 -10.93 24.90 6.18
CA TYR A 182 -10.68 24.45 7.55
C TYR A 182 -9.22 24.09 7.84
N ILE A 183 -8.40 23.70 6.86
CA ILE A 183 -6.99 23.48 7.09
C ILE A 183 -6.31 24.83 7.32
N PRO A 184 -5.60 25.03 8.46
CA PRO A 184 -4.89 26.27 8.71
C PRO A 184 -3.73 26.44 7.71
N THR A 185 -3.36 27.69 7.47
CA THR A 185 -2.14 27.97 6.70
C THR A 185 -0.95 27.38 7.45
N SER A 186 -0.23 26.46 6.82
CA SER A 186 0.93 25.82 7.43
C SER A 186 2.07 26.82 7.58
N LYS A 187 2.82 26.72 8.68
CA LYS A 187 4.09 27.43 8.81
C LYS A 187 5.04 26.83 7.76
N THR A 188 5.57 27.65 6.89
CA THR A 188 6.69 27.26 6.04
C THR A 188 7.94 27.27 6.90
N PHE A 189 8.63 26.14 6.95
CA PHE A 189 9.94 26.13 7.58
C PHE A 189 10.93 26.70 6.56
N ASN A 190 11.44 27.88 6.84
CA ASN A 190 12.44 28.54 5.99
C ASN A 190 13.75 27.74 6.07
N SER A 191 13.83 26.70 5.28
CA SER A 191 14.91 25.72 5.29
C SER A 191 15.95 26.03 4.21
N GLY A 192 16.50 27.22 4.19
CA GLY A 192 17.66 27.51 3.35
C GLY A 192 17.46 27.25 1.85
N LYS A 193 18.49 26.78 1.17
CA LYS A 193 18.47 26.47 -0.26
C LYS A 193 17.65 25.19 -0.55
N ILE A 194 16.86 25.23 -1.61
CA ILE A 194 16.11 24.07 -2.11
C ILE A 194 17.11 23.03 -2.64
N ASP A 195 17.03 21.82 -2.13
CA ASP A 195 17.84 20.69 -2.60
C ASP A 195 17.23 20.05 -3.85
N PHE A 196 17.41 20.73 -4.98
CA PHE A 196 16.89 20.25 -6.26
C PHE A 196 17.55 18.94 -6.71
N ILE A 197 18.84 18.75 -6.42
CA ILE A 197 19.57 17.53 -6.78
C ILE A 197 19.11 16.37 -5.92
N GLY A 198 18.98 16.54 -4.60
CA GLY A 198 18.42 15.52 -3.71
C GLY A 198 16.99 15.11 -4.11
N MET A 199 16.15 16.08 -4.51
CA MET A 199 14.82 15.82 -5.02
C MET A 199 14.84 14.96 -6.29
N LEU A 200 15.71 15.26 -7.26
CA LEU A 200 15.85 14.50 -8.49
C LEU A 200 16.40 13.09 -8.23
N LEU A 201 17.41 12.98 -7.37
CA LEU A 201 17.98 11.69 -6.97
C LEU A 201 16.96 10.81 -6.25
N SER A 202 16.15 11.41 -5.33
CA SER A 202 15.11 10.65 -4.62
C SER A 202 14.04 10.11 -5.57
N PHE A 203 13.62 10.92 -6.54
CA PHE A 203 12.70 10.45 -7.59
C PHE A 203 13.34 9.34 -8.42
N ALA A 204 14.58 9.54 -8.89
CA ALA A 204 15.25 8.62 -9.80
C ALA A 204 15.48 7.24 -9.15
N PHE A 205 15.98 7.17 -7.90
CA PHE A 205 16.21 5.88 -7.27
C PHE A 205 14.90 5.15 -6.98
N MET A 206 13.86 5.85 -6.51
CA MET A 206 12.55 5.24 -6.26
C MET A 206 11.93 4.72 -7.56
N PHE A 207 12.00 5.52 -8.62
CA PHE A 207 11.51 5.14 -9.94
C PHE A 207 12.22 3.87 -10.44
N CYS A 208 13.55 3.84 -10.42
CA CYS A 208 14.32 2.69 -10.89
C CYS A 208 14.03 1.42 -10.10
N ILE A 209 14.00 1.50 -8.76
CA ILE A 209 13.76 0.31 -7.93
C ILE A 209 12.34 -0.22 -8.14
N ILE A 210 11.33 0.66 -8.08
CA ILE A 210 9.94 0.23 -8.21
C ILE A 210 9.67 -0.28 -9.63
N LEU A 211 10.20 0.38 -10.65
CA LEU A 211 10.09 -0.11 -12.03
C LEU A 211 10.76 -1.47 -12.19
N GLY A 212 11.96 -1.67 -11.61
CA GLY A 212 12.64 -2.96 -11.63
C GLY A 212 11.85 -4.08 -10.95
N LEU A 213 11.20 -3.79 -9.82
CA LEU A 213 10.30 -4.72 -9.13
C LEU A 213 9.05 -5.03 -9.96
N ILE A 214 8.44 -4.02 -10.59
CA ILE A 214 7.29 -4.20 -11.50
C ILE A 214 7.69 -5.07 -12.69
N GLN A 215 8.86 -4.86 -13.31
CA GLN A 215 9.33 -5.69 -14.42
C GLN A 215 9.49 -7.16 -14.00
N LYS A 216 10.00 -7.41 -12.78
CA LYS A 216 10.12 -8.77 -12.24
C LYS A 216 8.76 -9.42 -11.97
N GLU A 217 7.80 -8.65 -11.46
CA GLU A 217 6.44 -9.12 -11.17
C GLU A 217 5.65 -9.44 -12.44
N THR A 218 5.73 -8.56 -13.45
CA THR A 218 4.91 -8.67 -14.67
C THR A 218 5.46 -9.64 -15.70
N HIS A 219 6.72 -10.03 -15.60
CA HIS A 219 7.40 -10.92 -16.54
C HIS A 219 8.01 -12.12 -15.78
N TYR A 220 7.19 -13.14 -15.53
CA TYR A 220 7.61 -14.35 -14.78
C TYR A 220 8.87 -15.03 -15.34
N GLY A 221 9.12 -14.96 -16.65
CA GLY A 221 10.33 -15.49 -17.29
C GLY A 221 11.61 -14.72 -17.00
N TYR A 222 11.54 -13.50 -16.47
CA TYR A 222 12.74 -12.72 -16.17
C TYR A 222 13.40 -13.22 -14.89
N SER A 223 14.68 -13.59 -14.98
CA SER A 223 15.48 -13.85 -13.78
C SER A 223 15.84 -12.53 -13.08
N TRP A 224 16.29 -12.59 -11.82
CA TRP A 224 16.82 -11.42 -11.11
C TRP A 224 18.02 -10.78 -11.82
N PHE A 225 18.74 -11.56 -12.63
CA PHE A 225 19.91 -11.13 -13.43
C PHE A 225 19.55 -10.77 -14.86
N ASP A 226 18.27 -10.83 -15.25
CA ASP A 226 17.83 -10.30 -16.52
C ASP A 226 18.14 -8.80 -16.62
N MET A 227 18.64 -8.38 -17.78
CA MET A 227 19.11 -6.99 -17.97
C MET A 227 18.01 -5.95 -17.69
N HIS A 228 16.75 -6.27 -17.99
CA HIS A 228 15.61 -5.37 -17.75
C HIS A 228 15.30 -5.19 -16.23
N VAL A 229 15.58 -6.19 -15.42
CA VAL A 229 15.38 -6.15 -13.96
C VAL A 229 16.66 -5.67 -13.27
N PHE A 230 17.78 -6.35 -13.55
CA PHE A 230 19.06 -6.11 -12.88
C PHE A 230 19.59 -4.69 -13.08
N ALA A 231 19.55 -4.17 -14.31
CA ALA A 231 20.06 -2.82 -14.59
C ALA A 231 19.25 -1.75 -13.82
N LEU A 232 17.93 -1.90 -13.74
CA LEU A 232 17.08 -0.97 -13.00
C LEU A 232 17.32 -1.05 -11.48
N LEU A 233 17.41 -2.25 -10.92
CA LEU A 233 17.69 -2.42 -9.49
C LEU A 233 19.11 -1.95 -9.14
N ALA A 234 20.11 -2.27 -9.96
CA ALA A 234 21.48 -1.82 -9.76
C ALA A 234 21.59 -0.28 -9.87
N ALA A 235 20.96 0.32 -10.88
CA ALA A 235 20.88 1.76 -11.01
C ALA A 235 20.21 2.41 -9.79
N GLY A 236 19.11 1.83 -9.31
CA GLY A 236 18.44 2.29 -8.10
C GLY A 236 19.34 2.25 -6.85
N VAL A 237 20.08 1.15 -6.64
CA VAL A 237 21.03 1.02 -5.51
C VAL A 237 22.19 2.02 -5.63
N ILE A 238 22.73 2.22 -6.83
CA ILE A 238 23.79 3.21 -7.08
C ILE A 238 23.25 4.62 -6.78
N LEU A 239 22.05 4.94 -7.26
CA LEU A 239 21.42 6.24 -7.02
C LEU A 239 21.10 6.48 -5.54
N ILE A 240 20.72 5.44 -4.74
CA ILE A 240 20.61 5.56 -3.28
C ILE A 240 21.95 5.90 -2.66
N ALA A 241 23.05 5.26 -3.08
CA ALA A 241 24.37 5.56 -2.56
C ALA A 241 24.78 7.00 -2.88
N ILE A 242 24.55 7.45 -4.11
CA ILE A 242 24.80 8.85 -4.53
C ILE A 242 23.92 9.82 -3.72
N PHE A 243 22.64 9.51 -3.56
CA PHE A 243 21.71 10.29 -2.74
C PHE A 243 22.19 10.40 -1.28
N ALA A 244 22.60 9.31 -0.66
CA ALA A 244 23.07 9.30 0.71
C ALA A 244 24.37 10.14 0.90
N VAL A 245 25.28 10.08 -0.08
CA VAL A 245 26.49 10.91 -0.08
C VAL A 245 26.13 12.39 -0.27
N TRP A 246 25.23 12.71 -1.19
CA TRP A 246 24.76 14.06 -1.45
C TRP A 246 24.10 14.68 -0.22
N GLU A 247 23.11 13.98 0.39
CA GLU A 247 22.37 14.42 1.57
C GLU A 247 23.27 14.67 2.80
N LYS A 248 24.37 13.93 2.91
CA LYS A 248 25.33 14.13 4.00
C LYS A 248 26.08 15.45 3.90
N HIS A 249 26.27 15.99 2.68
CA HIS A 249 27.10 17.18 2.45
C HIS A 249 26.24 18.42 2.17
N PHE A 250 24.96 18.29 1.87
CA PHE A 250 24.10 19.42 1.57
C PHE A 250 23.64 20.12 2.85
N VAL A 251 23.62 21.47 2.84
CA VAL A 251 23.34 22.30 4.03
C VAL A 251 21.90 22.16 4.53
N SER A 252 20.94 21.94 3.62
CA SER A 252 19.52 21.78 3.93
C SER A 252 18.98 20.50 3.29
N PRO A 253 19.39 19.31 3.78
CA PRO A 253 19.11 18.04 3.12
C PRO A 253 17.62 17.77 2.99
N MET A 254 17.24 17.02 1.96
CA MET A 254 15.88 16.56 1.76
C MET A 254 15.49 15.51 2.81
N LEU A 255 16.41 14.58 3.07
CA LEU A 255 16.30 13.59 4.13
C LEU A 255 17.47 13.74 5.11
N ASN A 256 17.18 14.22 6.30
CA ASN A 256 18.20 14.25 7.34
C ASN A 256 18.54 12.81 7.77
N LEU A 257 19.71 12.31 7.34
CA LEU A 257 20.16 10.96 7.65
C LEU A 257 20.32 10.68 9.15
N SER A 258 20.34 11.74 9.99
CA SER A 258 20.33 11.59 11.45
C SER A 258 19.03 10.93 11.95
N LEU A 259 17.92 11.06 11.21
CA LEU A 259 16.66 10.37 11.52
C LEU A 259 16.83 8.85 11.54
N LEU A 260 17.72 8.30 10.71
CA LEU A 260 18.02 6.86 10.69
C LEU A 260 18.81 6.39 11.91
N LYS A 261 19.35 7.31 12.72
CA LYS A 261 19.95 7.01 14.03
C LYS A 261 18.92 7.01 15.15
N ASN A 262 17.76 7.62 14.94
CA ASN A 262 16.66 7.61 15.90
C ASN A 262 15.93 6.26 15.85
N ARG A 263 16.10 5.47 16.91
CA ARG A 263 15.51 4.11 17.02
C ARG A 263 13.98 4.11 16.88
N GLN A 264 13.30 5.15 17.36
CA GLN A 264 11.86 5.27 17.27
C GLN A 264 11.41 5.51 15.83
N VAL A 265 12.14 6.35 15.09
CA VAL A 265 11.88 6.56 13.64
C VAL A 265 12.13 5.29 12.86
N VAL A 266 13.28 4.63 13.08
CA VAL A 266 13.64 3.39 12.36
C VAL A 266 12.66 2.25 12.68
N GLY A 267 12.32 2.04 13.95
CA GLY A 267 11.34 1.03 14.34
C GLY A 267 9.95 1.29 13.74
N SER A 268 9.54 2.57 13.70
CA SER A 268 8.29 2.97 13.04
C SER A 268 8.35 2.78 11.51
N ALA A 269 9.49 3.05 10.88
CA ALA A 269 9.68 2.81 9.44
C ALA A 269 9.64 1.31 9.11
N ILE A 270 10.29 0.46 9.91
CA ILE A 270 10.24 -1.01 9.77
C ILE A 270 8.79 -1.51 9.93
N SER A 271 8.04 -1.03 10.93
CA SER A 271 6.65 -1.45 11.10
C SER A 271 5.76 -1.04 9.92
N ASN A 272 5.97 0.14 9.32
CA ASN A 272 5.24 0.56 8.12
C ASN A 272 5.66 -0.21 6.86
N LEU A 273 6.96 -0.50 6.70
CA LEU A 273 7.47 -1.39 5.66
C LEU A 273 6.80 -2.76 5.74
N THR A 274 6.70 -3.32 6.96
CA THR A 274 6.04 -4.61 7.21
C THR A 274 4.55 -4.57 6.87
N LEU A 275 3.83 -3.50 7.22
CA LEU A 275 2.43 -3.34 6.79
C LEU A 275 2.32 -3.38 5.26
N GLY A 276 3.25 -2.73 4.55
CA GLY A 276 3.32 -2.77 3.09
C GLY A 276 3.49 -4.19 2.58
N ILE A 277 4.56 -4.86 2.99
CA ILE A 277 4.92 -6.21 2.52
C ILE A 277 3.82 -7.20 2.88
N ALA A 278 3.41 -7.22 4.13
CA ALA A 278 2.72 -8.34 4.73
C ALA A 278 1.19 -8.16 4.81
N ILE A 279 0.66 -6.94 4.77
CA ILE A 279 -0.80 -6.73 4.76
C ILE A 279 -1.27 -6.30 3.38
N TYR A 280 -0.71 -5.22 2.84
CA TYR A 280 -1.24 -4.64 1.60
C TYR A 280 -0.94 -5.49 0.36
N ALA A 281 0.24 -6.16 0.31
CA ALA A 281 0.53 -7.11 -0.76
C ALA A 281 -0.27 -8.42 -0.60
N ALA A 282 -0.38 -8.96 0.62
CA ALA A 282 -1.15 -10.19 0.88
C ALA A 282 -2.63 -10.04 0.50
N PHE A 283 -3.23 -8.86 0.61
CA PHE A 283 -4.61 -8.62 0.17
C PHE A 283 -4.83 -8.98 -1.29
N SER A 284 -3.87 -8.71 -2.17
CA SER A 284 -3.98 -9.04 -3.59
C SER A 284 -4.12 -10.55 -3.80
N TYR A 285 -3.35 -11.36 -3.09
CA TYR A 285 -3.39 -12.82 -3.21
C TYR A 285 -4.65 -13.42 -2.56
N ILE A 286 -5.10 -12.84 -1.45
CA ILE A 286 -6.37 -13.25 -0.80
C ILE A 286 -7.57 -12.93 -1.70
N ILE A 287 -7.56 -11.79 -2.41
CA ILE A 287 -8.62 -11.46 -3.37
C ILE A 287 -8.65 -12.48 -4.51
N VAL A 288 -7.50 -12.84 -5.08
CA VAL A 288 -7.40 -13.84 -6.13
C VAL A 288 -7.86 -15.21 -5.63
N LEU A 289 -7.45 -15.62 -4.43
CA LEU A 289 -7.93 -16.83 -3.79
C LEU A 289 -9.47 -16.84 -3.70
N SER A 290 -10.04 -15.76 -3.17
CA SER A 290 -11.49 -15.65 -2.97
C SER A 290 -12.27 -15.65 -4.28
N GLN A 291 -11.83 -14.92 -5.29
CA GLN A 291 -12.56 -14.77 -6.56
C GLN A 291 -12.32 -15.92 -7.51
N ASN A 292 -11.06 -16.25 -7.79
CA ASN A 292 -10.71 -17.17 -8.88
C ASN A 292 -10.72 -18.65 -8.45
N TYR A 293 -10.56 -18.93 -7.14
CA TYR A 293 -10.43 -20.31 -6.65
C TYR A 293 -11.55 -20.74 -5.70
N MET A 294 -12.14 -19.78 -4.96
CA MET A 294 -13.29 -20.05 -4.11
C MET A 294 -14.63 -19.70 -4.78
N GLY A 295 -14.62 -19.02 -5.94
CA GLY A 295 -15.81 -18.68 -6.72
C GLY A 295 -16.66 -17.55 -6.14
N TYR A 296 -16.13 -16.73 -5.21
CA TYR A 296 -16.84 -15.59 -4.67
C TYR A 296 -16.84 -14.42 -5.66
N SER A 297 -17.95 -13.68 -5.72
CA SER A 297 -18.01 -12.44 -6.49
C SER A 297 -17.08 -11.35 -5.90
N ALA A 298 -16.73 -10.35 -6.70
CA ALA A 298 -15.95 -9.19 -6.24
C ALA A 298 -16.59 -8.51 -5.01
N LEU A 299 -17.92 -8.43 -5.00
CA LEU A 299 -18.69 -7.88 -3.87
C LEU A 299 -18.54 -8.73 -2.61
N GLN A 300 -18.64 -10.05 -2.72
CA GLN A 300 -18.47 -10.98 -1.60
C GLN A 300 -17.04 -10.95 -1.05
N SER A 301 -16.03 -10.94 -1.93
CA SER A 301 -14.62 -10.85 -1.55
C SER A 301 -14.30 -9.52 -0.85
N GLY A 302 -14.88 -8.42 -1.33
CA GLY A 302 -14.79 -7.12 -0.66
C GLY A 302 -15.43 -7.14 0.73
N ALA A 303 -16.62 -7.76 0.87
CA ALA A 303 -17.29 -7.93 2.16
C ALA A 303 -16.47 -8.76 3.16
N GLN A 304 -15.76 -9.81 2.69
CA GLN A 304 -14.86 -10.60 3.54
C GLN A 304 -13.70 -9.74 4.07
N LEU A 305 -13.08 -8.92 3.23
CA LEU A 305 -12.00 -8.02 3.62
C LEU A 305 -12.45 -6.90 4.57
N MET A 306 -13.75 -6.55 4.57
CA MET A 306 -14.30 -5.59 5.54
C MET A 306 -14.10 -6.05 6.99
N LEU A 307 -13.95 -7.35 7.25
CA LEU A 307 -13.66 -7.85 8.59
C LEU A 307 -12.34 -7.28 9.12
N ILE A 308 -11.28 -7.24 8.29
CA ILE A 308 -9.99 -6.64 8.65
C ILE A 308 -10.16 -5.13 8.96
N SER A 309 -10.93 -4.45 8.13
CA SER A 309 -11.15 -3.00 8.25
C SER A 309 -12.05 -2.62 9.41
N ALA A 310 -12.97 -3.50 9.80
CA ALA A 310 -13.82 -3.31 10.98
C ALA A 310 -12.99 -3.16 12.25
N PHE A 311 -11.92 -3.95 12.39
CA PHE A 311 -10.98 -3.77 13.50
C PHE A 311 -10.28 -2.40 13.44
N SER A 312 -9.85 -1.95 12.27
CA SER A 312 -9.23 -0.63 12.11
C SER A 312 -10.18 0.50 12.45
N LEU A 313 -11.45 0.39 12.06
CA LEU A 313 -12.48 1.41 12.33
C LEU A 313 -12.79 1.53 13.83
N VAL A 314 -12.88 0.41 14.53
CA VAL A 314 -13.26 0.38 15.95
C VAL A 314 -12.04 0.61 16.85
N ILE A 315 -10.94 -0.08 16.60
CA ILE A 315 -9.76 -0.10 17.46
C ILE A 315 -8.82 1.07 17.16
N GLY A 316 -8.75 1.55 15.91
CA GLY A 316 -7.88 2.65 15.52
C GLY A 316 -8.02 3.88 16.42
N PRO A 317 -9.23 4.45 16.63
CA PRO A 317 -9.44 5.57 17.54
C PRO A 317 -9.12 5.25 19.00
N ILE A 318 -9.29 3.98 19.42
CA ILE A 318 -9.03 3.53 20.79
C ILE A 318 -7.52 3.30 21.00
N SER A 319 -6.77 2.96 19.95
CA SER A 319 -5.34 2.68 20.02
C SER A 319 -4.54 3.81 20.67
N GLY A 320 -4.87 5.07 20.35
CA GLY A 320 -4.27 6.25 20.97
C GLY A 320 -4.54 6.37 22.47
N LYS A 321 -5.72 5.94 22.93
CA LYS A 321 -6.05 5.91 24.37
C LYS A 321 -5.31 4.78 25.09
N ILE A 322 -5.19 3.63 24.47
CA ILE A 322 -4.45 2.47 24.99
C ILE A 322 -2.96 2.80 25.11
N ALA A 323 -2.40 3.51 24.14
CA ALA A 323 -0.99 3.96 24.12
C ALA A 323 -0.62 4.87 25.30
N ASN A 324 -1.59 5.53 25.94
CA ASN A 324 -1.36 6.32 27.15
C ASN A 324 -1.17 5.45 28.42
N LYS A 325 -1.61 4.19 28.37
CA LYS A 325 -1.53 3.25 29.50
C LYS A 325 -0.46 2.17 29.33
N ILE A 326 -0.24 1.74 28.09
CA ILE A 326 0.69 0.67 27.71
C ILE A 326 1.69 1.24 26.72
N ASN A 327 2.95 0.84 26.84
CA ASN A 327 4.00 1.28 25.91
C ASN A 327 3.62 0.95 24.46
N PRO A 328 3.50 1.95 23.58
CA PRO A 328 3.03 1.73 22.20
C PRO A 328 3.97 0.85 21.38
N GLY A 329 5.29 0.85 21.67
CA GLY A 329 6.25 -0.04 21.03
C GLY A 329 6.03 -1.51 21.37
N LEU A 330 5.61 -1.81 22.61
CA LEU A 330 5.23 -3.17 23.01
C LEU A 330 3.97 -3.63 22.27
N ILE A 331 2.96 -2.75 22.15
CA ILE A 331 1.73 -3.07 21.42
C ILE A 331 2.03 -3.39 19.98
N ILE A 332 2.81 -2.55 19.28
CA ILE A 332 3.22 -2.78 17.87
C ILE A 332 3.88 -4.15 17.74
N SER A 333 4.85 -4.46 18.62
CA SER A 333 5.55 -5.73 18.58
C SER A 333 4.60 -6.92 18.74
N LEU A 334 3.74 -6.89 19.76
CA LEU A 334 2.82 -7.99 20.06
C LEU A 334 1.80 -8.23 18.94
N VAL A 335 1.24 -7.17 18.34
CA VAL A 335 0.25 -7.34 17.25
C VAL A 335 0.91 -7.82 15.96
N LEU A 336 2.17 -7.45 15.69
CA LEU A 336 2.93 -8.01 14.57
C LEU A 336 3.23 -9.50 14.80
N LEU A 337 3.68 -9.89 15.98
CA LEU A 337 3.88 -11.30 16.33
C LEU A 337 2.58 -12.11 16.22
N LEU A 338 1.46 -11.55 16.70
CA LEU A 338 0.15 -12.17 16.58
C LEU A 338 -0.29 -12.32 15.13
N ALA A 339 -0.03 -11.33 14.28
CA ALA A 339 -0.29 -11.42 12.84
C ALA A 339 0.53 -12.52 12.17
N GLY A 340 1.81 -12.67 12.56
CA GLY A 340 2.64 -13.77 12.10
C GLY A 340 2.09 -15.14 12.46
N VAL A 341 1.62 -15.31 13.70
CA VAL A 341 0.93 -16.54 14.13
C VAL A 341 -0.33 -16.77 13.32
N GLY A 342 -1.12 -15.69 13.07
CA GLY A 342 -2.32 -15.76 12.24
C GLY A 342 -2.06 -16.22 10.81
N MET A 343 -0.91 -15.82 10.23
CA MET A 343 -0.50 -16.29 8.91
C MET A 343 -0.07 -17.76 8.93
N PHE A 344 0.67 -18.22 9.94
CA PHE A 344 1.04 -19.65 10.07
C PHE A 344 -0.17 -20.56 10.31
N ILE A 345 -1.24 -20.05 10.88
CA ILE A 345 -2.48 -20.81 11.10
C ILE A 345 -3.31 -20.90 9.82
N LEU A 346 -3.15 -19.99 8.86
CA LEU A 346 -3.94 -19.95 7.63
C LEU A 346 -3.99 -21.28 6.87
N PRO A 347 -2.88 -21.98 6.59
CA PRO A 347 -2.90 -23.27 5.91
C PRO A 347 -3.74 -24.34 6.64
N ILE A 348 -3.75 -24.30 7.98
CA ILE A 348 -4.47 -25.30 8.82
C ILE A 348 -5.98 -25.09 8.69
N PHE A 349 -6.45 -23.84 8.73
CA PHE A 349 -7.87 -23.51 8.70
C PHE A 349 -8.45 -23.44 7.30
N LEU A 350 -7.61 -23.09 6.31
CA LEU A 350 -8.04 -23.07 4.91
C LEU A 350 -8.31 -24.48 4.40
N GLY A 351 -7.43 -25.45 4.69
CA GLY A 351 -7.57 -26.86 4.35
C GLY A 351 -8.00 -27.08 2.90
N ASN A 352 -8.68 -28.20 2.66
CA ASN A 352 -9.31 -28.51 1.36
C ASN A 352 -10.77 -28.01 1.25
N GLN A 353 -11.21 -27.15 2.17
CA GLN A 353 -12.58 -26.65 2.21
C GLN A 353 -12.64 -25.28 1.57
N ASN A 354 -13.37 -25.13 0.46
CA ASN A 354 -13.60 -23.89 -0.26
C ASN A 354 -14.49 -22.89 0.50
N HIS A 355 -14.24 -22.71 1.81
CA HIS A 355 -15.05 -21.83 2.64
C HIS A 355 -14.21 -20.69 3.23
N TRP A 356 -14.66 -19.47 3.01
CA TRP A 356 -13.99 -18.26 3.51
C TRP A 356 -13.86 -18.19 5.04
N TYR A 357 -14.61 -19.01 5.78
CA TYR A 357 -14.50 -19.08 7.26
C TYR A 357 -13.09 -19.44 7.71
N GLY A 358 -12.33 -20.19 6.92
CA GLY A 358 -10.93 -20.51 7.18
C GLY A 358 -10.02 -19.28 7.19
N LEU A 359 -10.42 -18.17 6.56
CA LEU A 359 -9.68 -16.91 6.54
C LEU A 359 -9.91 -16.06 7.80
N ILE A 360 -10.98 -16.33 8.57
CA ILE A 360 -11.40 -15.47 9.70
C ILE A 360 -10.30 -15.29 10.75
N PRO A 361 -9.60 -16.35 11.24
CA PRO A 361 -8.54 -16.17 12.23
C PRO A 361 -7.43 -15.25 11.73
N THR A 362 -7.02 -15.42 10.49
CA THR A 362 -6.02 -14.57 9.84
C THR A 362 -6.52 -13.13 9.68
N PHE A 363 -7.75 -12.92 9.25
CA PHE A 363 -8.35 -11.58 9.11
C PHE A 363 -8.42 -10.83 10.44
N ILE A 364 -8.71 -11.52 11.54
CA ILE A 364 -8.71 -10.92 12.88
C ILE A 364 -7.31 -10.43 13.23
N THR A 365 -6.29 -11.26 13.07
CA THR A 365 -4.92 -10.92 13.46
C THR A 365 -4.32 -9.83 12.57
N LEU A 366 -4.54 -9.87 11.24
CA LEU A 366 -4.15 -8.82 10.31
C LEU A 366 -4.91 -7.51 10.59
N GLY A 367 -6.20 -7.60 10.90
CA GLY A 367 -7.02 -6.44 11.27
C GLY A 367 -6.52 -5.76 12.54
N LEU A 368 -6.15 -6.52 13.56
CA LEU A 368 -5.52 -5.99 14.78
C LEU A 368 -4.18 -5.33 14.48
N ALA A 369 -3.32 -5.97 13.68
CA ALA A 369 -2.04 -5.40 13.30
C ALA A 369 -2.23 -4.06 12.56
N ASN A 370 -3.11 -4.01 11.56
CA ASN A 370 -3.39 -2.77 10.82
C ASN A 370 -3.97 -1.67 11.71
N ALA A 371 -4.88 -2.03 12.64
CA ALA A 371 -5.55 -1.10 13.55
C ALA A 371 -4.61 -0.43 14.56
N PHE A 372 -3.59 -1.15 15.02
CA PHE A 372 -2.65 -0.62 16.00
C PHE A 372 -1.38 -0.05 15.37
N VAL A 373 -0.80 -0.71 14.38
CA VAL A 373 0.52 -0.33 13.85
C VAL A 373 0.47 1.02 13.16
N ASN A 374 -0.48 1.27 12.26
CA ASN A 374 -0.56 2.53 11.52
C ASN A 374 -0.57 3.78 12.42
N PRO A 375 -1.53 3.92 13.37
CA PRO A 375 -1.61 5.12 14.20
C PRO A 375 -0.48 5.20 15.23
N LEU A 376 -0.08 4.07 15.84
CA LEU A 376 0.92 4.07 16.89
C LEU A 376 2.32 4.36 16.35
N SER A 377 2.71 3.73 15.23
CA SER A 377 4.02 3.99 14.59
C SER A 377 4.12 5.44 14.13
N SER A 378 3.06 5.97 13.51
CA SER A 378 2.99 7.37 13.10
C SER A 378 3.14 8.33 14.29
N ASN A 379 2.44 8.05 15.40
CA ASN A 379 2.52 8.87 16.60
C ASN A 379 3.91 8.80 17.27
N ILE A 380 4.51 7.60 17.39
CA ILE A 380 5.87 7.42 17.92
C ILE A 380 6.87 8.23 17.10
N ALA A 381 6.86 8.05 15.78
CA ALA A 381 7.80 8.70 14.89
C ALA A 381 7.70 10.22 14.95
N VAL A 382 6.48 10.77 14.79
CA VAL A 382 6.24 12.22 14.83
C VAL A 382 6.56 12.83 16.18
N SER A 383 6.30 12.13 17.29
CA SER A 383 6.60 12.62 18.64
C SER A 383 8.07 12.53 19.02
N SER A 384 8.89 11.81 18.24
CA SER A 384 10.32 11.60 18.51
C SER A 384 11.25 12.55 17.74
N VAL A 385 10.70 13.47 16.95
CA VAL A 385 11.45 14.39 16.09
C VAL A 385 11.03 15.83 16.31
N GLU A 386 11.87 16.76 15.87
CA GLU A 386 11.56 18.20 15.93
C GLU A 386 10.42 18.55 14.95
N PRO A 387 9.66 19.63 15.23
CA PRO A 387 8.54 20.05 14.36
C PRO A 387 8.94 20.25 12.88
N LYS A 388 10.17 20.70 12.63
CA LYS A 388 10.70 20.90 11.27
C LYS A 388 10.96 19.57 10.51
N GLU A 389 11.07 18.43 11.22
CA GLU A 389 11.39 17.12 10.68
C GLU A 389 10.13 16.23 10.52
N ILE A 390 8.95 16.69 10.97
CA ILE A 390 7.70 15.92 10.93
C ILE A 390 7.33 15.54 9.49
N GLY A 391 7.43 16.47 8.53
CA GLY A 391 7.12 16.21 7.13
C GLY A 391 8.02 15.14 6.53
N MET A 392 9.33 15.28 6.75
CA MET A 392 10.33 14.32 6.31
C MET A 392 10.12 12.93 6.93
N THR A 393 9.84 12.88 8.24
CA THR A 393 9.53 11.62 8.95
C THR A 393 8.26 10.98 8.41
N SER A 394 7.19 11.75 8.18
CA SER A 394 5.96 11.27 7.56
C SER A 394 6.19 10.72 6.17
N GLY A 395 7.00 11.42 5.36
CA GLY A 395 7.43 10.96 4.04
C GLY A 395 8.15 9.62 4.11
N LEU A 396 9.12 9.48 5.02
CA LEU A 396 9.88 8.24 5.22
C LEU A 396 8.98 7.04 5.57
N LEU A 397 8.00 7.21 6.47
CA LEU A 397 7.06 6.14 6.83
C LEU A 397 6.19 5.73 5.64
N ASN A 398 5.67 6.70 4.90
CA ASN A 398 4.80 6.42 3.74
C ASN A 398 5.58 5.78 2.59
N VAL A 399 6.81 6.25 2.32
CA VAL A 399 7.71 5.62 1.35
C VAL A 399 8.04 4.19 1.78
N GLY A 400 8.37 3.98 3.06
CA GLY A 400 8.62 2.63 3.59
C GLY A 400 7.43 1.69 3.36
N LYS A 401 6.21 2.16 3.62
CA LYS A 401 5.00 1.38 3.38
C LYS A 401 4.77 1.07 1.89
N GLN A 402 4.92 2.07 1.01
CA GLN A 402 4.71 1.87 -0.43
C GLN A 402 5.78 0.97 -1.05
N PHE A 403 7.04 1.20 -0.68
CA PHE A 403 8.13 0.31 -1.09
C PHE A 403 7.91 -1.12 -0.58
N GLY A 404 7.45 -1.24 0.66
CA GLY A 404 7.05 -2.52 1.24
C GLY A 404 5.95 -3.21 0.42
N THR A 405 4.93 -2.49 -0.04
CA THR A 405 3.86 -3.07 -0.87
C THR A 405 4.41 -3.61 -2.19
N SER A 406 5.24 -2.84 -2.88
CA SER A 406 5.86 -3.29 -4.14
C SER A 406 6.80 -4.48 -3.93
N LEU A 407 7.63 -4.44 -2.89
CA LEU A 407 8.51 -5.55 -2.54
C LEU A 407 7.71 -6.81 -2.12
N GLY A 408 6.64 -6.61 -1.37
CA GLY A 408 5.77 -7.68 -0.91
C GLY A 408 5.07 -8.41 -2.07
N LEU A 409 4.56 -7.68 -3.05
CA LEU A 409 3.97 -8.27 -4.25
C LEU A 409 4.97 -9.20 -4.95
N VAL A 410 6.22 -8.76 -5.09
CA VAL A 410 7.27 -9.59 -5.71
C VAL A 410 7.64 -10.78 -4.83
N VAL A 411 7.92 -10.57 -3.54
CA VAL A 411 8.38 -11.65 -2.63
C VAL A 411 7.30 -12.71 -2.42
N LEU A 412 6.07 -12.28 -2.14
CA LEU A 412 4.94 -13.19 -1.95
C LEU A 412 4.50 -13.82 -3.27
N GLY A 413 4.59 -13.07 -4.38
CA GLY A 413 4.30 -13.57 -5.72
C GLY A 413 5.27 -14.68 -6.16
N LEU A 414 6.56 -14.53 -5.87
CA LEU A 414 7.53 -15.59 -6.13
C LEU A 414 7.25 -16.82 -5.27
N ALA A 415 6.97 -16.65 -3.96
CA ALA A 415 6.60 -17.77 -3.10
C ALA A 415 5.38 -18.54 -3.61
N LEU A 416 4.36 -17.80 -4.12
CA LEU A 416 3.19 -18.38 -4.77
C LEU A 416 3.56 -19.14 -6.04
N THR A 417 4.25 -18.47 -6.97
CA THR A 417 4.50 -18.97 -8.33
C THR A 417 5.47 -20.14 -8.34
N ASP A 418 6.53 -20.08 -7.55
CA ASP A 418 7.51 -21.17 -7.46
C ASP A 418 6.85 -22.45 -6.92
N THR A 419 6.09 -22.33 -5.82
CA THR A 419 5.36 -23.48 -5.25
C THR A 419 4.26 -24.00 -6.18
N TYR A 420 3.53 -23.11 -6.86
CA TYR A 420 2.53 -23.47 -7.87
C TYR A 420 3.17 -24.27 -9.01
N ASN A 421 4.27 -23.79 -9.58
CA ASN A 421 4.97 -24.44 -10.68
C ASN A 421 5.58 -25.78 -10.27
N ASP A 422 6.18 -25.88 -9.08
CA ASP A 422 6.75 -27.13 -8.55
C ASP A 422 5.64 -28.19 -8.41
N HIS A 423 4.45 -27.78 -7.99
CA HIS A 423 3.32 -28.69 -7.87
C HIS A 423 2.78 -29.16 -9.24
N LEU A 424 2.77 -28.28 -10.24
CA LEU A 424 2.43 -28.66 -11.62
C LEU A 424 3.44 -29.67 -12.20
N VAL A 425 4.74 -29.47 -11.95
CA VAL A 425 5.81 -30.39 -12.39
C VAL A 425 5.65 -31.77 -11.76
N THR A 426 5.27 -31.83 -10.49
CA THR A 426 5.04 -33.11 -9.79
C THR A 426 3.71 -33.78 -10.14
N SER A 427 2.80 -33.06 -10.82
CA SER A 427 1.53 -33.61 -11.28
C SER A 427 1.75 -34.53 -12.49
N LYS A 428 0.85 -35.49 -12.70
CA LYS A 428 0.87 -36.38 -13.87
C LYS A 428 0.29 -35.72 -15.13
N MET A 429 0.52 -34.43 -15.32
CA MET A 429 0.05 -33.66 -16.47
C MET A 429 1.02 -33.82 -17.65
N SER A 430 0.52 -33.74 -18.90
CA SER A 430 1.41 -33.72 -20.07
C SER A 430 2.25 -32.48 -20.12
N ASP A 431 3.48 -32.55 -20.65
CA ASP A 431 4.41 -31.42 -20.71
C ASP A 431 3.81 -30.20 -21.40
N SER A 432 3.02 -30.39 -22.46
CA SER A 432 2.36 -29.29 -23.19
C SER A 432 1.34 -28.55 -22.31
N LEU A 433 0.54 -29.28 -21.53
CA LEU A 433 -0.42 -28.69 -20.60
C LEU A 433 0.29 -28.02 -19.42
N MET A 434 1.33 -28.66 -18.89
CA MET A 434 2.15 -28.09 -17.82
C MET A 434 2.73 -26.74 -18.22
N HIS A 435 3.39 -26.65 -19.39
CA HIS A 435 3.93 -25.38 -19.89
C HIS A 435 2.84 -24.35 -20.15
N MET A 436 1.67 -24.75 -20.61
CA MET A 436 0.54 -23.84 -20.79
C MET A 436 0.10 -23.21 -19.47
N PHE A 437 -0.05 -24.00 -18.40
CA PHE A 437 -0.44 -23.49 -17.08
C PHE A 437 0.67 -22.70 -16.40
N GLN A 438 1.95 -23.08 -16.57
CA GLN A 438 3.09 -22.30 -16.09
C GLN A 438 3.15 -20.91 -16.76
N ASN A 439 2.96 -20.84 -18.09
CA ASN A 439 2.94 -19.59 -18.83
C ASN A 439 1.73 -18.70 -18.49
N ALA A 440 0.59 -19.31 -18.22
CA ALA A 440 -0.61 -18.59 -17.79
C ALA A 440 -0.50 -18.04 -16.34
N GLY A 441 0.31 -18.72 -15.53
CA GLY A 441 0.54 -18.38 -14.14
C GLY A 441 -0.64 -18.71 -13.20
N PRO A 442 -0.42 -18.55 -11.89
CA PRO A 442 -1.40 -18.94 -10.88
C PRO A 442 -2.70 -18.12 -10.93
N PHE A 443 -2.71 -16.93 -11.53
CA PHE A 443 -3.91 -16.08 -11.57
C PHE A 443 -4.92 -16.50 -12.65
N ALA A 444 -4.46 -17.02 -13.78
CA ALA A 444 -5.31 -17.43 -14.89
C ALA A 444 -5.58 -18.95 -14.94
N GLY A 445 -4.88 -19.73 -14.13
CA GLY A 445 -4.92 -21.19 -14.20
C GLY A 445 -6.32 -21.77 -14.00
N SER A 446 -7.07 -21.27 -13.02
CA SER A 446 -8.44 -21.74 -12.76
C SER A 446 -9.38 -21.51 -13.95
N GLU A 447 -9.39 -20.30 -14.51
CA GLU A 447 -10.23 -19.95 -15.65
C GLU A 447 -9.92 -20.80 -16.90
N ILE A 448 -8.63 -21.06 -17.14
CA ILE A 448 -8.21 -21.91 -18.27
C ILE A 448 -8.68 -23.35 -18.04
N ALA A 449 -8.52 -23.89 -16.85
CA ALA A 449 -8.94 -25.24 -16.51
C ALA A 449 -10.47 -25.41 -16.63
N GLU A 450 -11.24 -24.41 -16.22
CA GLU A 450 -12.70 -24.36 -16.38
C GLU A 450 -13.11 -24.37 -17.86
N LYS A 451 -12.48 -23.55 -18.71
CA LYS A 451 -12.72 -23.53 -20.17
C LYS A 451 -12.40 -24.85 -20.86
N MET A 452 -11.47 -25.62 -20.31
CA MET A 452 -11.15 -26.96 -20.82
C MET A 452 -12.15 -28.05 -20.37
N HIS A 453 -13.14 -27.73 -19.53
CA HIS A 453 -14.16 -28.63 -19.01
C HIS A 453 -13.61 -29.93 -18.39
N SER A 454 -12.39 -29.86 -17.80
CA SER A 454 -11.71 -31.00 -17.18
C SER A 454 -11.65 -30.87 -15.67
N SER A 455 -12.45 -31.67 -14.96
CA SER A 455 -12.46 -31.67 -13.49
C SER A 455 -11.13 -32.12 -12.88
N SER A 456 -10.37 -33.00 -13.57
CA SER A 456 -9.06 -33.43 -13.14
C SER A 456 -8.01 -32.30 -13.23
N LEU A 457 -8.01 -31.55 -14.35
CA LEU A 457 -7.13 -30.38 -14.49
C LEU A 457 -7.48 -29.29 -13.50
N LEU A 458 -8.76 -29.01 -13.31
CA LEU A 458 -9.23 -28.06 -12.33
C LEU A 458 -8.76 -28.42 -10.92
N SER A 459 -8.86 -29.68 -10.52
CA SER A 459 -8.39 -30.13 -9.20
C SER A 459 -6.88 -30.01 -9.02
N ILE A 460 -6.08 -30.31 -10.06
CA ILE A 460 -4.62 -30.15 -10.02
C ILE A 460 -4.25 -28.68 -9.87
N VAL A 461 -4.83 -27.81 -10.67
CA VAL A 461 -4.56 -26.36 -10.66
C VAL A 461 -4.99 -25.73 -9.35
N HIS A 462 -6.15 -26.10 -8.81
CA HIS A 462 -6.61 -25.64 -7.50
C HIS A 462 -5.65 -26.08 -6.39
N ASN A 463 -5.27 -27.37 -6.35
CA ASN A 463 -4.32 -27.86 -5.36
C ASN A 463 -2.95 -27.14 -5.46
N ALA A 464 -2.45 -26.91 -6.67
CA ALA A 464 -1.21 -26.16 -6.88
C ALA A 464 -1.31 -24.73 -6.32
N PHE A 465 -2.44 -24.05 -6.56
CA PHE A 465 -2.67 -22.71 -6.05
C PHE A 465 -2.79 -22.68 -4.51
N TYR A 466 -3.54 -23.59 -3.90
CA TYR A 466 -3.66 -23.68 -2.45
C TYR A 466 -2.31 -23.92 -1.78
N ARG A 467 -1.46 -24.79 -2.35
CA ARG A 467 -0.07 -24.96 -1.88
C ARG A 467 0.76 -23.70 -2.04
N GLY A 468 0.56 -22.96 -3.12
CA GLY A 468 1.19 -21.65 -3.31
C GLY A 468 0.74 -20.64 -2.24
N ILE A 469 -0.55 -20.60 -1.88
CA ILE A 469 -1.07 -19.79 -0.79
C ILE A 469 -0.49 -20.20 0.57
N ASP A 470 -0.28 -21.50 0.82
CA ASP A 470 0.41 -21.99 2.01
C ASP A 470 1.84 -21.40 2.09
N SER A 471 2.57 -21.38 0.98
CA SER A 471 3.91 -20.80 0.88
C SER A 471 3.89 -19.28 1.11
N VAL A 472 2.91 -18.57 0.55
CA VAL A 472 2.68 -17.13 0.83
C VAL A 472 2.46 -16.92 2.32
N ALA A 473 1.59 -17.70 2.94
CA ALA A 473 1.26 -17.57 4.35
C ALA A 473 2.48 -17.82 5.26
N ILE A 474 3.29 -18.83 4.95
CA ILE A 474 4.50 -19.14 5.71
C ILE A 474 5.53 -18.02 5.55
N THR A 475 5.78 -17.56 4.33
CA THR A 475 6.73 -16.47 4.05
C THR A 475 6.31 -15.19 4.76
N ASP A 476 5.04 -14.83 4.66
CA ASP A 476 4.49 -13.64 5.28
C ASP A 476 4.50 -13.74 6.82
N GLY A 477 4.20 -14.92 7.36
CA GLY A 477 4.32 -15.20 8.79
C GLY A 477 5.73 -14.95 9.34
N PHE A 478 6.77 -15.39 8.62
CA PHE A 478 8.16 -15.10 9.00
C PHE A 478 8.47 -13.61 8.94
N ILE A 479 8.00 -12.88 7.93
CA ILE A 479 8.18 -11.42 7.81
C ILE A 479 7.59 -10.72 9.04
N PHE A 480 6.39 -11.07 9.45
CA PHE A 480 5.74 -10.51 10.64
C PHE A 480 6.50 -10.82 11.92
N ILE A 481 6.96 -12.06 12.11
CA ILE A 481 7.71 -12.45 13.32
C ILE A 481 9.02 -11.68 13.42
N VAL A 482 9.80 -11.63 12.34
CA VAL A 482 11.06 -10.88 12.30
C VAL A 482 10.82 -9.40 12.60
N ALA A 483 9.83 -8.79 11.96
CA ALA A 483 9.46 -7.40 12.18
C ALA A 483 8.99 -7.15 13.63
N GLY A 484 8.19 -8.04 14.20
CA GLY A 484 7.74 -7.97 15.59
C GLY A 484 8.90 -7.96 16.58
N ILE A 485 9.89 -8.83 16.36
CA ILE A 485 11.12 -8.89 17.18
C ILE A 485 11.94 -7.60 17.01
N LEU A 486 12.15 -7.13 15.78
CA LEU A 486 12.88 -5.87 15.53
C LEU A 486 12.19 -4.66 16.16
N CYS A 487 10.87 -4.58 16.06
CA CYS A 487 10.09 -3.53 16.70
C CYS A 487 10.19 -3.61 18.24
N TYR A 488 10.19 -4.80 18.82
CA TYR A 488 10.41 -4.99 20.26
C TYR A 488 11.77 -4.42 20.68
N ILE A 489 12.83 -4.74 19.96
CA ILE A 489 14.19 -4.27 20.25
C ILE A 489 14.29 -2.75 20.07
N LEU A 490 13.72 -2.19 19.00
CA LEU A 490 13.90 -0.79 18.64
C LEU A 490 12.96 0.15 19.39
N LEU A 491 11.69 -0.24 19.60
CA LEU A 491 10.67 0.64 20.14
C LEU A 491 10.43 0.44 21.65
N TYR A 492 10.64 -0.78 22.17
CA TYR A 492 10.33 -1.10 23.56
C TYR A 492 11.56 -1.23 24.45
N MET A 493 12.59 -1.98 24.03
CA MET A 493 13.77 -2.17 24.87
C MET A 493 14.51 -0.86 25.11
N LYS A 494 14.51 -0.34 26.35
CA LYS A 494 15.38 0.75 26.75
C LYS A 494 16.84 0.31 26.65
N ARG A 495 17.66 1.07 25.92
CA ARG A 495 19.10 0.93 26.05
C ARG A 495 19.42 1.23 27.53
N ARG A 496 19.96 0.27 28.28
CA ARG A 496 20.60 0.55 29.54
C ARG A 496 21.70 1.58 29.23
N SER A 497 21.45 2.85 29.56
CA SER A 497 22.49 3.87 29.51
C SER A 497 23.61 3.42 30.41
N LYS A 498 24.75 3.10 29.81
CA LYS A 498 26.03 3.10 30.55
C LYS A 498 26.40 4.52 30.85
#